data_c3343e24d09e275c9aae75a4769b600c
#
_entry.id   c3343e24d09e275c9aae75a4769b600c
#
_cell.length_a   1.000
_cell.length_b   1.000
_cell.length_c   1.000
_cell.angle_alpha   90.00
_cell.angle_beta   90.00
_cell.angle_gamma   90.00
#
_symmetry.space_group_name_H-M   'P 1'
#
loop_
_entity.id
_entity.type
_entity.pdbx_description
1 polymer ?
#
loop_
_entity_poly.entity_id
_entity_poly.type
_entity_poly.pdbx_seq_one_letter_code
_entity_poly.pdbx_strand_id
1 'polypeptide(L)'
;MTTSDKIMPVIGAPCWVNLLTQDLRAAQAFYTDVMGWKFRDSDLGDDFSVALARGEPVAGIGCCPGGSHPAVWTPYFAVKDADGTAGRISERGATLAVGPLPLGEGRAGIAADRDGAVFGFWEGPALSWPVGLCGAPVRLDLRTRDAFDAAIFYAEIFDWARPPGGCTVDYAQDHIVVQALGRTVATLRGGGVEDSPDPEVRPRWNVDFHVRDSGRAAAAAVAAGGESSPVPSLTGTPEDACVIRDSDGALFTVSGV
;
A
#
# COMPACT_ATOMS: atom_id res chain seq x y z
N MET A 1 27.68 8.55 2.49
CA MET A 1 26.52 8.00 3.19
C MET A 1 25.60 9.17 3.51
N THR A 2 24.64 9.43 2.65
CA THR A 2 23.60 10.43 2.93
C THR A 2 22.63 9.76 3.90
N THR A 3 22.64 10.24 5.13
CA THR A 3 21.68 9.84 6.16
C THR A 3 20.33 10.32 5.69
N SER A 4 19.51 9.42 5.12
CA SER A 4 18.10 9.71 4.88
C SER A 4 17.52 10.01 6.26
N ASP A 5 17.01 11.22 6.47
CA ASP A 5 16.46 11.63 7.76
C ASP A 5 15.30 10.68 8.11
N LYS A 6 15.56 9.76 9.02
CA LYS A 6 14.51 8.91 9.59
C LYS A 6 13.62 9.81 10.45
N ILE A 7 12.39 9.94 10.02
CA ILE A 7 11.38 10.77 10.71
C ILE A 7 10.49 9.83 11.51
N MET A 8 10.02 10.31 12.67
CA MET A 8 8.94 9.62 13.37
C MET A 8 7.67 9.77 12.53
N PRO A 9 7.09 8.66 12.05
CA PRO A 9 5.93 8.73 11.19
C PRO A 9 4.71 9.25 11.95
N VAL A 10 3.76 9.82 11.24
CA VAL A 10 2.44 10.14 11.81
C VAL A 10 1.75 8.84 12.17
N ILE A 11 1.38 8.66 13.43
CA ILE A 11 0.71 7.45 13.89
C ILE A 11 -0.63 7.29 13.18
N GLY A 12 -0.88 6.07 12.70
CA GLY A 12 -2.05 5.70 11.90
C GLY A 12 -1.93 6.05 10.41
N ALA A 13 -0.92 6.80 9.99
CA ALA A 13 -0.70 7.10 8.58
C ALA A 13 0.05 5.96 7.86
N PRO A 14 -0.14 5.82 6.54
CA PRO A 14 0.72 4.97 5.73
C PRO A 14 2.18 5.42 5.86
N CYS A 15 3.08 4.47 6.00
CA CYS A 15 4.52 4.74 6.12
C CYS A 15 5.39 3.94 5.15
N TRP A 16 4.84 2.89 4.55
CA TRP A 16 5.55 2.05 3.59
C TRP A 16 4.58 1.23 2.74
N VAL A 17 5.07 0.71 1.59
CA VAL A 17 4.38 -0.31 0.78
C VAL A 17 5.35 -1.41 0.38
N ASN A 18 4.89 -2.66 0.41
CA ASN A 18 5.63 -3.81 -0.08
C ASN A 18 4.83 -4.55 -1.15
N LEU A 19 5.53 -5.00 -2.19
CA LEU A 19 5.05 -6.05 -3.08
C LEU A 19 5.61 -7.39 -2.61
N LEU A 20 4.77 -8.40 -2.54
CA LEU A 20 5.19 -9.78 -2.45
C LEU A 20 4.99 -10.43 -3.83
N THR A 21 6.06 -10.93 -4.43
CA THR A 21 6.08 -11.53 -5.77
C THR A 21 6.59 -12.97 -5.73
N GLN A 22 6.43 -13.72 -6.81
CA GLN A 22 6.98 -15.05 -6.95
C GLN A 22 8.36 -15.06 -7.63
N ASP A 23 8.66 -14.01 -8.43
CA ASP A 23 9.95 -13.82 -9.10
C ASP A 23 10.44 -12.39 -8.94
N LEU A 24 11.43 -12.21 -8.06
CA LEU A 24 12.00 -10.90 -7.75
C LEU A 24 12.60 -10.22 -8.99
N ARG A 25 13.27 -10.99 -9.85
CA ARG A 25 13.93 -10.42 -11.04
C ARG A 25 12.93 -10.00 -12.10
N ALA A 26 11.90 -10.80 -12.33
CA ALA A 26 10.81 -10.45 -13.24
C ALA A 26 10.08 -9.19 -12.76
N ALA A 27 9.75 -9.11 -11.46
CA ALA A 27 9.15 -7.92 -10.87
C ALA A 27 10.06 -6.68 -10.99
N GLN A 28 11.37 -6.80 -10.69
CA GLN A 28 12.31 -5.69 -10.86
C GLN A 28 12.37 -5.19 -12.32
N ALA A 29 12.39 -6.09 -13.29
CA ALA A 29 12.36 -5.71 -14.70
C ALA A 29 11.07 -4.97 -15.06
N PHE A 30 9.91 -5.52 -14.68
CA PHE A 30 8.61 -4.91 -14.92
C PHE A 30 8.52 -3.50 -14.33
N TYR A 31 8.84 -3.32 -13.05
CA TYR A 31 8.75 -2.01 -12.40
C TYR A 31 9.85 -1.02 -12.85
N THR A 32 10.97 -1.51 -13.37
CA THR A 32 11.94 -0.65 -14.07
C THR A 32 11.33 -0.05 -15.33
N ASP A 33 10.67 -0.86 -16.14
CA ASP A 33 10.09 -0.42 -17.43
C ASP A 33 8.86 0.48 -17.21
N VAL A 34 7.99 0.14 -16.24
CA VAL A 34 6.74 0.85 -15.99
C VAL A 34 6.95 2.13 -15.17
N MET A 35 7.70 2.04 -14.07
CA MET A 35 7.85 3.11 -13.08
C MET A 35 9.17 3.88 -13.21
N GLY A 36 10.14 3.34 -13.96
CA GLY A 36 11.49 3.89 -14.03
C GLY A 36 12.28 3.68 -12.73
N TRP A 37 11.91 2.72 -11.91
CA TRP A 37 12.60 2.45 -10.65
C TRP A 37 13.98 1.83 -10.88
N LYS A 38 14.86 2.12 -9.93
CA LYS A 38 16.11 1.39 -9.72
C LYS A 38 15.98 0.58 -8.43
N PHE A 39 16.77 -0.47 -8.32
CA PHE A 39 16.72 -1.35 -7.17
C PHE A 39 18.07 -1.36 -6.45
N ARG A 40 18.03 -1.51 -5.13
CA ARG A 40 19.20 -1.79 -4.34
C ARG A 40 18.93 -2.98 -3.43
N ASP A 41 19.98 -3.71 -3.10
CA ASP A 41 19.94 -4.78 -2.13
C ASP A 41 19.56 -4.27 -0.75
N SER A 42 19.01 -5.15 0.05
CA SER A 42 18.53 -4.89 1.39
C SER A 42 19.23 -5.80 2.40
N ASP A 43 19.38 -5.32 3.63
CA ASP A 43 19.88 -6.12 4.75
C ASP A 43 18.88 -7.22 5.19
N LEU A 44 17.70 -7.29 4.55
CA LEU A 44 16.68 -8.32 4.79
C LEU A 44 16.92 -9.63 4.02
N GLY A 45 18.01 -9.71 3.25
CA GLY A 45 18.39 -10.89 2.48
C GLY A 45 18.25 -10.72 0.96
N ASP A 46 18.69 -11.73 0.23
CA ASP A 46 18.76 -11.71 -1.25
C ASP A 46 17.37 -11.78 -1.91
N ASP A 47 16.36 -12.23 -1.17
CA ASP A 47 14.97 -12.32 -1.64
C ASP A 47 14.19 -11.01 -1.43
N PHE A 48 14.86 -9.92 -1.03
CA PHE A 48 14.24 -8.62 -0.81
C PHE A 48 15.07 -7.48 -1.39
N SER A 49 14.43 -6.56 -2.09
CA SER A 49 15.05 -5.35 -2.62
C SER A 49 14.24 -4.10 -2.33
N VAL A 50 14.92 -2.97 -2.30
CA VAL A 50 14.31 -1.65 -2.13
C VAL A 50 14.24 -0.94 -3.48
N ALA A 51 13.04 -0.59 -3.91
CA ALA A 51 12.79 0.22 -5.08
C ALA A 51 13.10 1.70 -4.80
N LEU A 52 13.79 2.33 -5.72
CA LEU A 52 14.22 3.72 -5.65
C LEU A 52 13.63 4.52 -6.81
N ALA A 53 12.92 5.59 -6.51
CA ALA A 53 12.54 6.62 -7.48
C ALA A 53 13.43 7.84 -7.29
N ARG A 54 14.20 8.22 -8.32
CA ARG A 54 15.18 9.32 -8.27
C ARG A 54 16.19 9.24 -7.13
N GLY A 55 16.50 8.02 -6.70
CA GLY A 55 17.45 7.75 -5.59
C GLY A 55 16.81 7.67 -4.21
N GLU A 56 15.53 8.03 -4.08
CA GLU A 56 14.78 7.93 -2.81
C GLU A 56 14.03 6.59 -2.72
N PRO A 57 14.06 5.93 -1.57
CA PRO A 57 13.31 4.70 -1.33
C PRO A 57 11.80 4.95 -1.40
N VAL A 58 11.08 4.12 -2.18
CA VAL A 58 9.63 4.31 -2.40
C VAL A 58 8.80 3.06 -2.12
N ALA A 59 9.40 1.87 -2.21
CA ALA A 59 8.72 0.61 -1.97
C ALA A 59 9.72 -0.52 -1.67
N GLY A 60 9.23 -1.60 -1.08
CA GLY A 60 9.93 -2.87 -1.00
C GLY A 60 9.36 -3.88 -2.00
N ILE A 61 10.22 -4.74 -2.52
CA ILE A 61 9.79 -5.93 -3.28
C ILE A 61 10.45 -7.14 -2.63
N GLY A 62 9.62 -8.03 -2.10
CA GLY A 62 10.04 -9.30 -1.52
C GLY A 62 9.61 -10.47 -2.37
N CYS A 63 10.42 -11.52 -2.42
CA CYS A 63 10.09 -12.75 -3.08
C CYS A 63 9.86 -13.87 -2.05
N CYS A 64 8.84 -14.68 -2.29
CA CYS A 64 8.60 -15.91 -1.52
C CYS A 64 8.53 -17.08 -2.51
N PRO A 65 9.68 -17.65 -2.92
CA PRO A 65 9.73 -18.69 -3.92
C PRO A 65 8.94 -19.93 -3.51
N GLY A 66 8.11 -20.44 -4.42
CA GLY A 66 7.31 -21.65 -4.18
C GLY A 66 6.08 -21.45 -3.29
N GLY A 67 5.78 -20.23 -2.90
CA GLY A 67 4.53 -19.89 -2.22
C GLY A 67 3.34 -19.90 -3.19
N SER A 68 2.19 -20.42 -2.76
CA SER A 68 0.93 -20.37 -3.53
C SER A 68 0.12 -19.09 -3.24
N HIS A 69 0.79 -18.02 -2.77
CA HIS A 69 0.12 -16.75 -2.50
C HIS A 69 0.06 -15.88 -3.76
N PRO A 70 -1.02 -15.15 -3.98
CA PRO A 70 -1.08 -14.18 -5.05
C PRO A 70 -0.09 -13.04 -4.82
N ALA A 71 0.46 -12.47 -5.89
CA ALA A 71 1.21 -11.24 -5.81
C ALA A 71 0.28 -10.10 -5.35
N VAL A 72 0.70 -9.35 -4.32
CA VAL A 72 -0.13 -8.29 -3.74
C VAL A 72 0.72 -7.15 -3.18
N TRP A 73 0.29 -5.94 -3.46
CA TRP A 73 0.78 -4.75 -2.79
C TRP A 73 0.18 -4.64 -1.38
N THR A 74 1.02 -4.59 -0.37
CA THR A 74 0.64 -4.48 1.03
C THR A 74 1.09 -3.13 1.59
N PRO A 75 0.16 -2.23 1.95
CA PRO A 75 0.50 -0.99 2.64
C PRO A 75 0.78 -1.26 4.12
N TYR A 76 1.73 -0.51 4.69
CA TYR A 76 2.05 -0.54 6.11
C TYR A 76 1.66 0.79 6.76
N PHE A 77 1.01 0.71 7.91
CA PHE A 77 0.59 1.85 8.71
C PHE A 77 1.46 1.97 9.96
N ALA A 78 1.87 3.19 10.27
CA ALA A 78 2.67 3.45 11.45
C ALA A 78 1.85 3.29 12.73
N VAL A 79 2.39 2.54 13.69
CA VAL A 79 1.75 2.33 15.00
C VAL A 79 2.72 2.69 16.12
N LYS A 80 2.16 3.05 17.27
CA LYS A 80 2.94 3.38 18.47
C LYS A 80 3.37 2.13 19.25
N ASP A 81 2.56 1.07 19.17
CA ASP A 81 2.69 -0.17 19.93
C ASP A 81 2.19 -1.33 19.06
N ALA A 82 3.11 -2.14 18.57
CA ALA A 82 2.80 -3.24 17.67
C ALA A 82 2.03 -4.37 18.38
N ASP A 83 2.36 -4.70 19.65
CA ASP A 83 1.67 -5.75 20.40
C ASP A 83 0.24 -5.33 20.73
N GLY A 84 0.05 -4.08 21.19
CA GLY A 84 -1.28 -3.53 21.43
C GLY A 84 -2.12 -3.45 20.17
N THR A 85 -1.51 -3.13 19.02
CA THR A 85 -2.21 -3.12 17.72
C THR A 85 -2.60 -4.55 17.30
N ALA A 86 -1.72 -5.53 17.43
CA ALA A 86 -2.02 -6.93 17.14
C ALA A 86 -3.17 -7.46 18.02
N GLY A 87 -3.19 -7.09 19.32
CA GLY A 87 -4.30 -7.38 20.23
C GLY A 87 -5.62 -6.81 19.73
N ARG A 88 -5.67 -5.51 19.40
CA ARG A 88 -6.87 -4.86 18.86
C ARG A 88 -7.36 -5.48 17.56
N ILE A 89 -6.45 -5.83 16.64
CA ILE A 89 -6.78 -6.53 15.38
C ILE A 89 -7.54 -7.83 15.70
N SER A 90 -7.01 -8.66 16.57
CA SER A 90 -7.61 -9.94 16.95
C SER A 90 -8.95 -9.77 17.69
N GLU A 91 -9.04 -8.84 18.63
CA GLU A 91 -10.26 -8.52 19.40
C GLU A 91 -11.42 -8.06 18.52
N ARG A 92 -11.11 -7.46 17.35
CA ARG A 92 -12.11 -6.96 16.38
C ARG A 92 -12.42 -7.95 15.26
N GLY A 93 -11.99 -9.21 15.40
CA GLY A 93 -12.34 -10.28 14.48
C GLY A 93 -11.58 -10.26 13.16
N ALA A 94 -10.50 -9.50 13.05
CA ALA A 94 -9.58 -9.56 11.94
C ALA A 94 -8.50 -10.64 12.17
N THR A 95 -7.79 -11.03 11.13
CA THR A 95 -6.80 -12.10 11.19
C THR A 95 -5.39 -11.52 11.27
N LEU A 96 -4.66 -11.82 12.34
CA LEU A 96 -3.23 -11.58 12.41
C LEU A 96 -2.50 -12.72 11.68
N ALA A 97 -1.89 -12.41 10.54
CA ALA A 97 -1.22 -13.40 9.71
C ALA A 97 0.24 -13.62 10.13
N VAL A 98 0.96 -12.53 10.45
CA VAL A 98 2.39 -12.57 10.82
C VAL A 98 2.68 -11.51 11.89
N GLY A 99 3.48 -11.86 12.88
CA GLY A 99 4.08 -10.96 13.84
C GLY A 99 3.20 -10.53 15.01
N PRO A 100 3.56 -9.43 15.69
CA PRO A 100 4.70 -8.52 15.41
C PRO A 100 6.08 -9.17 15.57
N LEU A 101 6.92 -9.02 14.58
CA LEU A 101 8.29 -9.55 14.58
C LEU A 101 9.31 -8.41 14.50
N PRO A 102 10.48 -8.54 15.13
CA PRO A 102 11.58 -7.61 14.93
C PRO A 102 11.99 -7.56 13.46
N LEU A 103 12.13 -6.37 12.91
CA LEU A 103 12.58 -6.12 11.54
C LEU A 103 13.43 -4.85 11.50
N GLY A 104 14.76 -5.01 11.31
CA GLY A 104 15.69 -3.88 11.36
C GLY A 104 15.61 -3.14 12.71
N GLU A 105 15.31 -1.84 12.66
CA GLU A 105 15.22 -0.98 13.86
C GLU A 105 13.80 -0.88 14.44
N GLY A 106 12.87 -1.69 13.95
CA GLY A 106 11.48 -1.65 14.37
C GLY A 106 10.85 -3.02 14.47
N ARG A 107 9.53 -3.03 14.46
CA ARG A 107 8.71 -4.25 14.50
C ARG A 107 7.60 -4.15 13.48
N ALA A 108 7.37 -5.22 12.76
CA ALA A 108 6.33 -5.31 11.73
C ALA A 108 5.37 -6.46 11.99
N GLY A 109 4.13 -6.27 11.60
CA GLY A 109 3.15 -7.34 11.50
C GLY A 109 2.32 -7.22 10.23
N ILE A 110 1.72 -8.32 9.82
CA ILE A 110 0.82 -8.42 8.66
C ILE A 110 -0.50 -9.00 9.15
N ALA A 111 -1.59 -8.40 8.73
CA ALA A 111 -2.95 -8.81 9.06
C ALA A 111 -3.86 -8.71 7.84
N ALA A 112 -5.01 -9.34 7.92
CA ALA A 112 -6.13 -9.13 7.02
C ALA A 112 -7.32 -8.62 7.83
N ASP A 113 -8.02 -7.62 7.32
CA ASP A 113 -9.24 -7.12 7.93
C ASP A 113 -10.39 -8.15 7.82
N ARG A 114 -11.56 -7.81 8.33
CA ARG A 114 -12.71 -8.73 8.34
C ARG A 114 -13.21 -9.10 6.94
N ASP A 115 -12.95 -8.25 5.95
CA ASP A 115 -13.31 -8.48 4.55
C ASP A 115 -12.17 -9.13 3.75
N GLY A 116 -11.00 -9.37 4.37
CA GLY A 116 -9.85 -10.04 3.77
C GLY A 116 -8.82 -9.09 3.14
N ALA A 117 -8.98 -7.76 3.24
CA ALA A 117 -7.98 -6.84 2.74
C ALA A 117 -6.71 -6.90 3.60
N VAL A 118 -5.58 -7.23 2.94
CA VAL A 118 -4.28 -7.39 3.59
C VAL A 118 -3.63 -6.04 3.84
N PHE A 119 -3.09 -5.86 5.04
CA PHE A 119 -2.34 -4.67 5.43
C PHE A 119 -1.23 -5.04 6.41
N GLY A 120 -0.21 -4.19 6.49
CA GLY A 120 0.84 -4.28 7.48
C GLY A 120 0.73 -3.16 8.52
N PHE A 121 1.41 -3.34 9.64
CA PHE A 121 1.63 -2.29 10.63
C PHE A 121 3.09 -2.28 11.06
N TRP A 122 3.60 -1.09 11.39
CA TRP A 122 5.00 -0.82 11.66
C TRP A 122 5.17 0.02 12.91
N GLU A 123 5.96 -0.46 13.85
CA GLU A 123 6.45 0.28 15.01
C GLU A 123 7.92 0.59 14.84
N GLY A 124 8.29 1.85 14.81
CA GLY A 124 9.68 2.29 14.71
C GLY A 124 9.88 3.49 13.81
N PRO A 125 11.15 3.89 13.59
CA PRO A 125 11.48 4.92 12.64
C PRO A 125 11.05 4.50 11.23
N ALA A 126 10.47 5.42 10.45
CA ALA A 126 10.10 5.18 9.07
C ALA A 126 10.73 6.23 8.16
N LEU A 127 10.80 5.90 6.89
CA LEU A 127 11.04 6.89 5.86
C LEU A 127 9.82 7.79 5.78
N SER A 128 10.01 9.07 5.46
CA SER A 128 8.86 9.94 5.20
C SER A 128 8.09 9.40 4.01
N TRP A 129 6.76 9.38 4.11
CA TRP A 129 5.90 9.06 2.96
C TRP A 129 6.21 10.06 1.83
N PRO A 130 6.76 9.62 0.69
CA PRO A 130 7.39 10.52 -0.29
C PRO A 130 6.34 11.18 -1.19
N VAL A 131 5.50 12.01 -0.61
CA VAL A 131 4.40 12.70 -1.31
C VAL A 131 4.94 13.61 -2.40
N GLY A 132 4.38 13.46 -3.62
CA GLY A 132 4.72 14.30 -4.77
C GLY A 132 5.98 13.90 -5.53
N LEU A 133 6.66 12.83 -5.11
CA LEU A 133 7.76 12.26 -5.87
C LEU A 133 7.22 11.36 -6.99
N CYS A 134 7.56 11.65 -8.24
CA CYS A 134 7.19 10.81 -9.37
C CYS A 134 7.80 9.40 -9.20
N GLY A 135 6.97 8.36 -9.31
CA GLY A 135 7.32 6.96 -9.04
C GLY A 135 7.13 6.55 -7.57
N ALA A 136 6.59 7.42 -6.72
CA ALA A 136 6.31 7.11 -5.33
C ALA A 136 4.80 6.89 -5.08
N PRO A 137 4.43 6.17 -4.00
CA PRO A 137 3.04 6.07 -3.58
C PRO A 137 2.51 7.44 -3.18
N VAL A 138 1.30 7.74 -3.58
CA VAL A 138 0.64 9.02 -3.31
C VAL A 138 -0.54 8.86 -2.37
N ARG A 139 -1.30 7.82 -2.57
CA ARG A 139 -2.55 7.54 -1.87
C ARG A 139 -2.80 6.04 -1.81
N LEU A 140 -3.57 5.61 -0.82
CA LEU A 140 -4.12 4.27 -0.72
C LEU A 140 -5.63 4.33 -0.96
N ASP A 141 -6.17 3.35 -1.65
CA ASP A 141 -7.61 3.18 -1.79
C ASP A 141 -8.02 1.80 -1.26
N LEU A 142 -8.83 1.76 -0.21
CA LEU A 142 -9.44 0.53 0.27
C LEU A 142 -10.74 0.28 -0.50
N ARG A 143 -10.81 -0.85 -1.16
CA ARG A 143 -12.06 -1.42 -1.62
C ARG A 143 -12.54 -2.43 -0.59
N THR A 144 -13.74 -2.23 -0.06
CA THR A 144 -14.31 -3.04 1.02
C THR A 144 -15.80 -3.25 0.76
N ARG A 145 -16.46 -4.11 1.51
CA ARG A 145 -17.93 -4.29 1.43
C ARG A 145 -18.66 -3.07 1.96
N ASP A 146 -18.24 -2.61 3.15
CA ASP A 146 -18.81 -1.48 3.86
C ASP A 146 -17.71 -0.53 4.31
N ALA A 147 -17.64 0.64 3.67
CA ALA A 147 -16.62 1.64 3.96
C ALA A 147 -16.75 2.23 5.37
N PHE A 148 -17.99 2.32 5.89
CA PHE A 148 -18.23 2.87 7.23
C PHE A 148 -17.73 1.89 8.32
N ASP A 149 -18.06 0.62 8.17
CA ASP A 149 -17.62 -0.43 9.10
C ASP A 149 -16.09 -0.60 9.07
N ALA A 150 -15.50 -0.56 7.86
CA ALA A 150 -14.05 -0.55 7.71
C ALA A 150 -13.40 0.67 8.36
N ALA A 151 -13.97 1.87 8.22
CA ALA A 151 -13.44 3.08 8.84
C ALA A 151 -13.45 2.99 10.38
N ILE A 152 -14.50 2.44 10.99
CA ILE A 152 -14.55 2.17 12.42
C ILE A 152 -13.44 1.20 12.82
N PHE A 153 -13.30 0.09 12.10
CA PHE A 153 -12.25 -0.90 12.35
C PHE A 153 -10.86 -0.27 12.32
N TYR A 154 -10.50 0.39 11.21
CA TYR A 154 -9.17 1.00 11.06
C TYR A 154 -8.94 2.15 12.03
N ALA A 155 -9.97 2.96 12.33
CA ALA A 155 -9.87 4.03 13.31
C ALA A 155 -9.50 3.51 14.70
N GLU A 156 -10.01 2.35 15.06
CA GLU A 156 -9.76 1.76 16.38
C GLU A 156 -8.41 1.05 16.47
N ILE A 157 -7.94 0.41 15.40
CA ILE A 157 -6.63 -0.28 15.42
C ILE A 157 -5.46 0.69 15.21
N PHE A 158 -5.66 1.80 14.45
CA PHE A 158 -4.63 2.76 14.10
C PHE A 158 -4.75 4.11 14.82
N ASP A 159 -5.66 4.22 15.79
CA ASP A 159 -5.91 5.46 16.55
C ASP A 159 -6.26 6.67 15.66
N TRP A 160 -6.98 6.47 14.52
CA TRP A 160 -7.49 7.57 13.72
C TRP A 160 -8.46 8.42 14.52
N ALA A 161 -8.49 9.73 14.24
CA ALA A 161 -9.34 10.71 14.93
C ALA A 161 -9.08 10.86 16.45
N ARG A 162 -7.95 10.38 16.97
CA ARG A 162 -7.54 10.59 18.37
C ARG A 162 -6.46 11.66 18.48
N PRO A 163 -6.72 12.83 19.11
CA PRO A 163 -5.68 13.81 19.41
C PRO A 163 -4.69 13.33 20.48
N PRO A 164 -3.42 13.83 20.51
CA PRO A 164 -2.79 14.69 19.53
C PRO A 164 -2.04 13.90 18.45
N GLY A 165 -2.25 14.25 17.17
CA GLY A 165 -1.33 13.90 16.10
C GLY A 165 -1.60 12.62 15.31
N GLY A 166 -2.83 12.10 15.30
CA GLY A 166 -3.27 11.02 14.42
C GLY A 166 -3.82 11.53 13.09
N CYS A 167 -4.29 10.58 12.25
CA CYS A 167 -5.04 10.92 11.06
C CYS A 167 -6.43 11.45 11.42
N THR A 168 -7.01 12.30 10.56
CA THR A 168 -8.42 12.68 10.61
C THR A 168 -9.23 11.83 9.64
N VAL A 169 -10.52 11.65 9.95
CA VAL A 169 -11.46 10.89 9.12
C VAL A 169 -12.64 11.78 8.77
N ASP A 170 -12.86 11.97 7.47
CA ASP A 170 -13.96 12.78 6.94
C ASP A 170 -14.89 11.88 6.09
N TYR A 171 -16.20 12.08 6.26
CA TYR A 171 -17.24 11.32 5.57
C TYR A 171 -17.75 12.11 4.38
N ALA A 172 -17.44 11.64 3.16
CA ALA A 172 -18.03 12.12 1.92
C ALA A 172 -19.28 11.30 1.58
N GLN A 173 -20.02 11.69 0.53
CA GLN A 173 -21.30 11.06 0.21
C GLN A 173 -21.18 9.58 -0.16
N ASP A 174 -20.10 9.20 -0.86
CA ASP A 174 -19.87 7.87 -1.44
C ASP A 174 -18.58 7.19 -0.98
N HIS A 175 -17.80 7.87 -0.13
CA HIS A 175 -16.52 7.35 0.35
C HIS A 175 -16.09 8.03 1.66
N ILE A 176 -15.08 7.45 2.29
CA ILE A 176 -14.47 7.99 3.50
C ILE A 176 -13.04 8.42 3.16
N VAL A 177 -12.64 9.58 3.64
CA VAL A 177 -11.33 10.17 3.40
C VAL A 177 -10.52 10.18 4.69
N VAL A 178 -9.32 9.64 4.64
CA VAL A 178 -8.36 9.69 5.75
C VAL A 178 -7.25 10.68 5.39
N GLN A 179 -7.02 11.63 6.27
CA GLN A 179 -6.00 12.66 6.06
C GLN A 179 -4.92 12.60 7.15
N ALA A 180 -3.69 12.82 6.73
CA ALA A 180 -2.55 13.05 7.60
C ALA A 180 -1.87 14.37 7.21
N LEU A 181 -1.61 15.23 8.19
CA LEU A 181 -0.99 16.56 7.97
C LEU A 181 -1.73 17.38 6.88
N GLY A 182 -3.07 17.31 6.85
CA GLY A 182 -3.90 18.05 5.91
C GLY A 182 -3.89 17.50 4.46
N ARG A 183 -3.38 16.30 4.24
CA ARG A 183 -3.36 15.62 2.94
C ARG A 183 -4.12 14.32 2.99
N THR A 184 -4.87 14.00 1.96
CA THR A 184 -5.50 12.69 1.81
C THR A 184 -4.43 11.63 1.60
N VAL A 185 -4.40 10.65 2.51
CA VAL A 185 -3.45 9.52 2.48
C VAL A 185 -4.16 8.20 2.19
N ALA A 186 -5.45 8.12 2.47
CA ALA A 186 -6.26 6.96 2.11
C ALA A 186 -7.71 7.36 1.83
N THR A 187 -8.37 6.57 0.98
CA THR A 187 -9.82 6.60 0.76
C THR A 187 -10.39 5.20 0.97
N LEU A 188 -11.59 5.09 1.52
CA LEU A 188 -12.29 3.85 1.73
C LEU A 188 -13.60 3.89 0.95
N ARG A 189 -13.84 2.87 0.12
CA ARG A 189 -15.01 2.79 -0.76
C ARG A 189 -15.70 1.45 -0.62
N GLY A 190 -17.02 1.47 -0.53
CA GLY A 190 -17.84 0.26 -0.54
C GLY A 190 -17.87 -0.42 -1.90
N GLY A 191 -18.42 -1.64 -1.94
CA GLY A 191 -18.66 -2.41 -3.17
C GLY A 191 -17.63 -3.51 -3.48
N GLY A 192 -16.73 -3.82 -2.53
CA GLY A 192 -15.89 -5.03 -2.61
C GLY A 192 -16.72 -6.30 -2.40
N VAL A 193 -16.46 -7.34 -3.18
CA VAL A 193 -17.14 -8.65 -3.07
C VAL A 193 -16.11 -9.75 -2.84
N GLU A 194 -16.19 -10.43 -1.69
CA GLU A 194 -15.18 -11.43 -1.27
C GLU A 194 -15.04 -12.59 -2.25
N ASP A 195 -16.17 -13.16 -2.67
CA ASP A 195 -16.19 -14.39 -3.47
C ASP A 195 -16.06 -14.15 -4.97
N SER A 196 -15.79 -12.91 -5.39
CA SER A 196 -15.60 -12.62 -6.80
C SER A 196 -14.34 -13.31 -7.34
N PRO A 197 -14.43 -14.01 -8.48
CA PRO A 197 -13.25 -14.52 -9.16
C PRO A 197 -12.35 -13.41 -9.69
N ASP A 198 -12.93 -12.22 -9.97
CA ASP A 198 -12.19 -11.05 -10.42
C ASP A 198 -11.51 -10.35 -9.23
N PRO A 199 -10.16 -10.33 -9.17
CA PRO A 199 -9.45 -9.68 -8.08
C PRO A 199 -9.70 -8.17 -8.01
N GLU A 200 -10.14 -7.52 -9.09
CA GLU A 200 -10.44 -6.08 -9.09
C GLU A 200 -11.67 -5.72 -8.26
N VAL A 201 -12.56 -6.65 -8.00
CA VAL A 201 -13.77 -6.40 -7.19
C VAL A 201 -13.70 -6.98 -5.78
N ARG A 202 -12.61 -7.70 -5.43
CA ARG A 202 -12.40 -8.21 -4.07
C ARG A 202 -12.02 -7.09 -3.11
N PRO A 203 -12.36 -7.23 -1.82
CA PRO A 203 -11.85 -6.35 -0.78
C PRO A 203 -10.32 -6.35 -0.78
N ARG A 204 -9.72 -5.15 -0.90
CA ARG A 204 -8.27 -4.97 -0.92
C ARG A 204 -7.87 -3.53 -0.71
N TRP A 205 -6.65 -3.34 -0.27
CA TRP A 205 -5.93 -2.09 -0.43
C TRP A 205 -5.32 -2.00 -1.83
N ASN A 206 -5.47 -0.88 -2.46
CA ASN A 206 -4.84 -0.53 -3.73
C ASN A 206 -3.88 0.65 -3.50
N VAL A 207 -2.70 0.57 -4.08
CA VAL A 207 -1.69 1.63 -4.00
C VAL A 207 -1.77 2.45 -5.28
N ASP A 208 -1.91 3.77 -5.13
CA ASP A 208 -1.83 4.73 -6.24
C ASP A 208 -0.43 5.34 -6.27
N PHE A 209 0.26 5.19 -7.40
CA PHE A 209 1.59 5.72 -7.63
C PHE A 209 1.53 6.90 -8.60
N HIS A 210 2.22 8.00 -8.25
CA HIS A 210 2.41 9.11 -9.16
C HIS A 210 3.38 8.76 -10.28
N VAL A 211 2.97 9.01 -11.53
CA VAL A 211 3.82 8.90 -12.72
C VAL A 211 3.74 10.18 -13.54
N ARG A 212 4.69 10.43 -14.42
CA ARG A 212 4.66 11.61 -15.31
C ARG A 212 3.55 11.52 -16.36
N ASP A 213 3.28 10.30 -16.81
CA ASP A 213 2.38 10.00 -17.92
C ASP A 213 1.80 8.61 -17.69
N SER A 214 0.56 8.56 -17.25
CA SER A 214 -0.17 7.33 -16.95
C SER A 214 -0.39 6.47 -18.19
N GLY A 215 -0.63 7.11 -19.36
CA GLY A 215 -0.79 6.41 -20.64
C GLY A 215 0.50 5.70 -21.06
N ARG A 216 1.66 6.36 -20.88
CA ARG A 216 2.95 5.74 -21.14
C ARG A 216 3.24 4.58 -20.17
N ALA A 217 2.95 4.76 -18.89
CA ALA A 217 3.11 3.69 -17.89
C ALA A 217 2.22 2.50 -18.23
N ALA A 218 0.95 2.73 -18.62
CA ALA A 218 0.01 1.71 -19.04
C ALA A 218 0.52 0.94 -20.29
N ALA A 219 1.02 1.66 -21.30
CA ALA A 219 1.59 1.04 -22.49
C ALA A 219 2.85 0.21 -22.18
N ALA A 220 3.71 0.70 -21.28
CA ALA A 220 4.89 -0.03 -20.81
C ALA A 220 4.51 -1.30 -20.05
N ALA A 221 3.47 -1.25 -19.22
CA ALA A 221 2.96 -2.41 -18.48
C ALA A 221 2.48 -3.52 -19.42
N VAL A 222 1.71 -3.15 -20.46
CA VAL A 222 1.25 -4.11 -21.48
C VAL A 222 2.43 -4.70 -22.25
N ALA A 223 3.42 -3.89 -22.64
CA ALA A 223 4.62 -4.35 -23.34
C ALA A 223 5.47 -5.30 -22.46
N ALA A 224 5.46 -5.12 -21.15
CA ALA A 224 6.15 -5.97 -20.17
C ALA A 224 5.35 -7.21 -19.72
N GLY A 225 4.23 -7.52 -20.39
CA GLY A 225 3.42 -8.72 -20.13
C GLY A 225 2.36 -8.56 -19.04
N GLY A 226 2.10 -7.35 -18.58
CA GLY A 226 0.99 -7.01 -17.70
C GLY A 226 -0.26 -6.58 -18.47
N GLU A 227 -1.25 -6.10 -17.73
CA GLU A 227 -2.52 -5.59 -18.26
C GLU A 227 -2.76 -4.16 -17.76
N SER A 228 -3.55 -3.39 -18.52
CA SER A 228 -3.97 -2.05 -18.11
C SER A 228 -5.44 -1.83 -18.44
N SER A 229 -6.16 -1.22 -17.50
CA SER A 229 -7.55 -0.80 -17.68
C SER A 229 -7.75 0.61 -17.12
N PRO A 230 -8.71 1.38 -17.69
CA PRO A 230 -9.05 2.69 -17.12
C PRO A 230 -9.66 2.50 -15.72
N VAL A 231 -9.35 3.41 -14.80
CA VAL A 231 -10.05 3.45 -13.51
C VAL A 231 -11.50 3.87 -13.78
N PRO A 232 -12.51 3.17 -13.23
CA PRO A 232 -13.89 3.66 -13.26
C PRO A 232 -13.96 5.09 -12.70
N SER A 233 -14.74 5.98 -13.37
CA SER A 233 -14.93 7.36 -12.92
C SER A 233 -15.55 7.37 -11.52
N LEU A 234 -14.73 7.54 -10.50
CA LEU A 234 -15.13 7.66 -9.10
C LEU A 234 -14.76 9.07 -8.61
N THR A 235 -15.55 9.60 -7.71
CA THR A 235 -15.29 10.91 -7.09
C THR A 235 -13.87 10.94 -6.48
N GLY A 236 -13.07 11.92 -6.87
CA GLY A 236 -11.71 12.12 -6.37
C GLY A 236 -10.62 11.22 -7.01
N THR A 237 -10.95 10.47 -8.05
CA THR A 237 -9.96 9.78 -8.89
C THR A 237 -9.54 10.68 -10.05
N PRO A 238 -8.23 10.84 -10.34
CA PRO A 238 -7.79 11.58 -11.53
C PRO A 238 -8.33 10.97 -12.81
N GLU A 239 -8.72 11.80 -13.77
CA GLU A 239 -9.32 11.35 -15.05
C GLU A 239 -8.37 10.50 -15.90
N ASP A 240 -7.06 10.68 -15.71
CA ASP A 240 -6.00 9.97 -16.41
C ASP A 240 -5.48 8.74 -15.66
N ALA A 241 -6.09 8.36 -14.54
CA ALA A 241 -5.67 7.21 -13.76
C ALA A 241 -5.95 5.90 -14.49
N CYS A 242 -5.00 4.96 -14.38
CA CYS A 242 -5.11 3.61 -14.91
C CYS A 242 -4.84 2.57 -13.83
N VAL A 243 -5.63 1.50 -13.80
CA VAL A 243 -5.30 0.28 -13.04
C VAL A 243 -4.34 -0.56 -13.88
N ILE A 244 -3.28 -0.99 -13.27
CA ILE A 244 -2.30 -1.90 -13.86
C ILE A 244 -2.32 -3.20 -13.07
N ARG A 245 -2.29 -4.32 -13.80
CA ARG A 245 -2.00 -5.65 -13.28
C ARG A 245 -0.61 -6.02 -13.78
N ASP A 246 0.32 -6.33 -12.88
CA ASP A 246 1.64 -6.79 -13.29
C ASP A 246 1.62 -8.24 -13.79
N SER A 247 2.76 -8.74 -14.26
CA SER A 247 2.88 -10.10 -14.80
C SER A 247 2.59 -11.22 -13.80
N ASP A 248 2.69 -10.94 -12.49
CA ASP A 248 2.38 -11.88 -11.40
C ASP A 248 0.94 -11.72 -10.89
N GLY A 249 0.19 -10.74 -11.41
CA GLY A 249 -1.21 -10.46 -11.06
C GLY A 249 -1.42 -9.41 -9.98
N ALA A 250 -0.38 -8.73 -9.48
CA ALA A 250 -0.55 -7.66 -8.51
C ALA A 250 -1.19 -6.42 -9.15
N LEU A 251 -2.18 -5.87 -8.45
CA LEU A 251 -2.92 -4.70 -8.90
C LEU A 251 -2.40 -3.43 -8.21
N PHE A 252 -2.23 -2.36 -8.98
CA PHE A 252 -1.94 -1.02 -8.50
C PHE A 252 -2.50 0.02 -9.46
N THR A 253 -2.60 1.26 -9.01
CA THR A 253 -3.04 2.37 -9.83
C THR A 253 -1.86 3.28 -10.15
N VAL A 254 -1.85 3.87 -11.33
CA VAL A 254 -0.97 4.98 -11.69
C VAL A 254 -1.81 6.19 -12.06
N SER A 255 -1.39 7.36 -11.60
CA SER A 255 -2.02 8.64 -11.93
C SER A 255 -0.95 9.65 -12.38
N GLY A 256 -1.30 10.49 -13.36
CA GLY A 256 -0.42 11.53 -13.88
C GLY A 256 -0.20 12.68 -12.88
N VAL A 257 0.90 13.41 -13.05
CA VAL A 257 1.25 14.60 -12.27
C VAL A 257 0.68 15.83 -12.93
#